data_5df9be5d4704ea6b723f991003085538
#
_entry.id   5df9be5d4704ea6b723f991003085538
#
_cell.length_a   1.000
_cell.length_b   1.000
_cell.length_c   1.000
_cell.angle_alpha   90.00
_cell.angle_beta   90.00
_cell.angle_gamma   90.00
#
_symmetry.space_group_name_H-M   'P 1'
#
loop_
_entity.id
_entity.type
_entity.pdbx_description
1 polymer ?
#
loop_
_entity_poly.entity_id
_entity_poly.type
_entity_poly.pdbx_seq_one_letter_code
_entity_poly.pdbx_strand_id
1 'polypeptide(L)'
;MYDDLIEFLQESVTPFHAAATAESWLAAAGFTRLEEADYWNLEPGKGYYITRNGSAVIAWRVPQHAIGGWRIAASHSDSPCWKIKADMPENEGCRRLSVEGYGGMIMASWLDRPLTVGGRVLVKTPDGVQSRLVCIDRDLLVIPSLAIHFQRDVNKGKVFNPQIDMQPLWGPAGSRTLTDLICEELGITAEEILDWDLQLVTRQAPVQIGPDNEYFMAPRIDDLECAATTLLAFLDASGEADSACAPVWAMFDNEEVGSSSRMGAESSFLRDVLDRILDAVPHSGQAAARAMAN
;
A
#
# COMPACT_ATOMS: atom_id res chain seq x y z
N MET A 1 -1.32 0.81 -20.76
CA MET A 1 -0.32 0.10 -19.91
C MET A 1 0.71 1.05 -19.28
N TYR A 2 1.53 1.82 -20.03
CA TYR A 2 2.50 2.72 -19.38
C TYR A 2 1.82 3.81 -18.55
N ASP A 3 0.85 4.50 -19.13
CA ASP A 3 0.11 5.57 -18.44
C ASP A 3 -0.63 5.03 -17.22
N ASP A 4 -1.27 3.87 -17.33
CA ASP A 4 -1.95 3.21 -16.23
C ASP A 4 -0.97 2.83 -15.08
N LEU A 5 0.24 2.33 -15.44
CA LEU A 5 1.29 2.05 -14.45
C LEU A 5 1.70 3.33 -13.71
N ILE A 6 1.92 4.43 -14.45
CA ILE A 6 2.30 5.71 -13.83
C ILE A 6 1.19 6.23 -12.92
N GLU A 7 -0.06 6.15 -13.36
CA GLU A 7 -1.24 6.54 -12.57
C GLU A 7 -1.31 5.71 -11.27
N PHE A 8 -1.19 4.37 -11.37
CA PHE A 8 -1.18 3.51 -10.20
C PHE A 8 -0.07 3.87 -9.20
N LEU A 9 1.17 4.10 -9.68
CA LEU A 9 2.29 4.49 -8.85
C LEU A 9 2.10 5.86 -8.17
N GLN A 10 1.46 6.81 -8.86
CA GLN A 10 1.17 8.15 -8.32
C GLN A 10 0.12 8.11 -7.22
N GLU A 11 -0.95 7.36 -7.42
CA GLU A 11 -2.04 7.23 -6.46
C GLU A 11 -1.67 6.35 -5.26
N SER A 12 -0.83 5.34 -5.46
CA SER A 12 -0.46 4.34 -4.45
C SER A 12 0.67 4.81 -3.53
N VAL A 13 0.48 5.92 -2.82
CA VAL A 13 1.52 6.55 -1.98
C VAL A 13 1.81 5.79 -0.68
N THR A 14 0.88 4.95 -0.22
CA THR A 14 1.02 4.04 0.93
C THR A 14 0.29 2.73 0.64
N PRO A 15 0.48 1.64 1.42
CA PRO A 15 -0.26 0.39 1.23
C PRO A 15 -1.78 0.57 1.20
N PHE A 16 -2.29 1.49 2.03
CA PHE A 16 -3.72 1.80 2.09
C PHE A 16 -4.23 2.49 0.81
N HIS A 17 -3.43 3.38 0.24
CA HIS A 17 -3.74 4.02 -1.04
C HIS A 17 -3.64 3.01 -2.19
N ALA A 18 -2.63 2.14 -2.19
CA ALA A 18 -2.49 1.09 -3.20
C ALA A 18 -3.70 0.15 -3.21
N ALA A 19 -4.19 -0.25 -2.02
CA ALA A 19 -5.41 -1.05 -1.92
C ALA A 19 -6.63 -0.28 -2.44
N ALA A 20 -6.80 0.99 -2.08
CA ALA A 20 -7.92 1.81 -2.53
C ALA A 20 -7.89 2.04 -4.06
N THR A 21 -6.72 2.27 -4.65
CA THR A 21 -6.56 2.39 -6.11
C THR A 21 -6.92 1.08 -6.80
N ALA A 22 -6.43 -0.06 -6.30
CA ALA A 22 -6.77 -1.37 -6.84
C ALA A 22 -8.28 -1.66 -6.73
N GLU A 23 -8.91 -1.35 -5.59
CA GLU A 23 -10.37 -1.48 -5.41
C GLU A 23 -11.14 -0.62 -6.41
N SER A 24 -10.69 0.62 -6.65
CA SER A 24 -11.31 1.52 -7.65
C SER A 24 -11.26 0.93 -9.06
N TRP A 25 -10.11 0.39 -9.47
CA TRP A 25 -9.94 -0.23 -10.78
C TRP A 25 -10.74 -1.51 -10.94
N LEU A 26 -10.78 -2.36 -9.90
CA LEU A 26 -11.61 -3.56 -9.86
C LEU A 26 -13.11 -3.21 -9.98
N ALA A 27 -13.57 -2.23 -9.22
CA ALA A 27 -14.95 -1.76 -9.27
C ALA A 27 -15.31 -1.18 -10.66
N ALA A 28 -14.44 -0.38 -11.26
CA ALA A 28 -14.60 0.15 -12.62
C ALA A 28 -14.67 -0.98 -13.67
N ALA A 29 -13.96 -2.10 -13.46
CA ALA A 29 -14.01 -3.29 -14.30
C ALA A 29 -15.22 -4.21 -13.99
N GLY A 30 -16.13 -3.81 -13.10
CA GLY A 30 -17.37 -4.52 -12.78
C GLY A 30 -17.21 -5.66 -11.79
N PHE A 31 -16.14 -5.69 -11.00
CA PHE A 31 -15.98 -6.61 -9.89
C PHE A 31 -16.81 -6.17 -8.68
N THR A 32 -17.38 -7.12 -7.97
CA THR A 32 -18.19 -6.87 -6.77
C THR A 32 -17.35 -7.06 -5.52
N ARG A 33 -17.34 -6.04 -4.65
CA ARG A 33 -16.75 -6.16 -3.32
C ARG A 33 -17.56 -7.09 -2.44
N LEU A 34 -16.88 -7.98 -1.73
CA LEU A 34 -17.47 -8.85 -0.69
C LEU A 34 -16.82 -8.55 0.66
N GLU A 35 -17.56 -8.84 1.73
CA GLU A 35 -17.03 -8.76 3.09
C GLU A 35 -16.65 -10.15 3.62
N GLU A 36 -15.55 -10.23 4.37
CA GLU A 36 -15.10 -11.52 4.95
C GLU A 36 -16.11 -12.12 5.94
N ALA A 37 -16.91 -11.28 6.60
CA ALA A 37 -17.89 -11.72 7.59
C ALA A 37 -19.18 -12.29 6.96
N ASP A 38 -19.44 -12.01 5.68
CA ASP A 38 -20.70 -12.35 5.04
C ASP A 38 -20.68 -13.74 4.39
N TYR A 39 -21.87 -14.31 4.14
CA TYR A 39 -22.02 -15.47 3.25
C TYR A 39 -21.85 -15.01 1.80
N TRP A 40 -21.00 -15.72 1.04
CA TRP A 40 -20.78 -15.39 -0.36
C TRP A 40 -21.74 -16.16 -1.27
N ASN A 41 -22.39 -15.42 -2.15
CA ASN A 41 -23.17 -15.99 -3.24
C ASN A 41 -22.46 -15.66 -4.56
N LEU A 42 -21.75 -16.64 -5.12
CA LEU A 42 -20.88 -16.44 -6.27
C LEU A 42 -21.56 -16.96 -7.54
N GLU A 43 -21.62 -16.10 -8.56
CA GLU A 43 -22.20 -16.40 -9.86
C GLU A 43 -21.11 -16.70 -10.90
N PRO A 44 -21.29 -17.74 -11.75
CA PRO A 44 -20.36 -18.00 -12.85
C PRO A 44 -20.17 -16.80 -13.77
N GLY A 45 -18.93 -16.55 -14.18
CA GLY A 45 -18.56 -15.44 -15.05
C GLY A 45 -18.43 -14.08 -14.36
N LYS A 46 -18.78 -13.97 -13.07
CA LYS A 46 -18.65 -12.73 -12.31
C LYS A 46 -17.29 -12.60 -11.63
N GLY A 47 -16.86 -11.37 -11.45
CA GLY A 47 -15.66 -11.01 -10.72
C GLY A 47 -15.98 -10.49 -9.32
N TYR A 48 -15.15 -10.85 -8.35
CA TYR A 48 -15.30 -10.46 -6.96
C TYR A 48 -13.95 -10.08 -6.37
N TYR A 49 -13.97 -9.28 -5.32
CA TYR A 49 -12.78 -8.98 -4.52
C TYR A 49 -13.12 -8.76 -3.06
N ILE A 50 -12.13 -8.94 -2.22
CA ILE A 50 -12.18 -8.58 -0.80
C ILE A 50 -10.90 -7.83 -0.40
N THR A 51 -11.00 -7.10 0.70
CA THR A 51 -9.84 -6.44 1.31
C THR A 51 -9.68 -6.88 2.74
N ARG A 52 -8.44 -6.94 3.19
CA ARG A 52 -8.13 -7.18 4.60
C ARG A 52 -7.34 -5.98 5.13
N ASN A 53 -7.85 -5.38 6.21
CA ASN A 53 -7.28 -4.19 6.84
C ASN A 53 -7.15 -2.94 5.93
N GLY A 54 -7.74 -2.95 4.71
CA GLY A 54 -7.61 -1.86 3.74
C GLY A 54 -6.19 -1.69 3.17
N SER A 55 -5.34 -2.72 3.26
CA SER A 55 -3.96 -2.70 2.73
C SER A 55 -3.60 -3.95 1.92
N ALA A 56 -4.36 -5.03 2.05
CA ALA A 56 -4.24 -6.23 1.22
C ALA A 56 -5.54 -6.50 0.47
N VAL A 57 -5.44 -6.95 -0.79
CA VAL A 57 -6.59 -7.17 -1.69
C VAL A 57 -6.43 -8.52 -2.37
N ILE A 58 -7.52 -9.30 -2.45
CA ILE A 58 -7.59 -10.49 -3.29
C ILE A 58 -8.80 -10.36 -4.19
N ALA A 59 -8.60 -10.53 -5.50
CA ALA A 59 -9.63 -10.51 -6.52
C ALA A 59 -9.64 -11.80 -7.33
N TRP A 60 -10.81 -12.24 -7.76
CA TRP A 60 -10.97 -13.45 -8.58
C TRP A 60 -12.14 -13.33 -9.52
N ARG A 61 -12.15 -14.18 -10.53
CA ARG A 61 -13.32 -14.39 -11.38
C ARG A 61 -13.76 -15.84 -11.30
N VAL A 62 -15.07 -16.06 -11.12
CA VAL A 62 -15.65 -17.41 -11.10
C VAL A 62 -15.75 -17.93 -12.54
N PRO A 63 -15.14 -19.07 -12.90
CA PRO A 63 -15.28 -19.66 -14.23
C PRO A 63 -16.73 -20.03 -14.55
N GLN A 64 -17.07 -20.16 -15.84
CA GLN A 64 -18.37 -20.68 -16.27
C GLN A 64 -18.56 -22.15 -15.92
N HIS A 65 -17.47 -22.89 -15.72
CA HIS A 65 -17.42 -24.31 -15.39
C HIS A 65 -16.89 -24.56 -13.99
N ALA A 66 -16.92 -25.78 -13.54
CA ALA A 66 -16.34 -26.18 -12.28
C ALA A 66 -14.83 -25.82 -12.23
N ILE A 67 -14.38 -25.29 -11.10
CA ILE A 67 -12.98 -24.91 -10.88
C ILE A 67 -12.11 -26.18 -10.87
N GLY A 68 -11.21 -26.30 -11.82
CA GLY A 68 -10.25 -27.40 -11.92
C GLY A 68 -8.85 -27.06 -11.41
N GLY A 69 -8.60 -25.78 -11.15
CA GLY A 69 -7.32 -25.26 -10.66
C GLY A 69 -7.34 -23.73 -10.59
N TRP A 70 -6.19 -23.15 -10.27
CA TRP A 70 -6.01 -21.72 -10.06
C TRP A 70 -4.90 -21.15 -10.95
N ARG A 71 -5.05 -19.90 -11.36
CA ARG A 71 -3.99 -19.08 -11.96
C ARG A 71 -3.82 -17.87 -11.08
N ILE A 72 -2.81 -17.89 -10.22
CA ILE A 72 -2.59 -16.87 -9.20
C ILE A 72 -1.42 -15.98 -9.61
N ALA A 73 -1.66 -14.66 -9.68
CA ALA A 73 -0.63 -13.65 -9.73
C ALA A 73 -0.61 -12.94 -8.37
N ALA A 74 0.57 -12.80 -7.77
CA ALA A 74 0.73 -12.21 -6.46
C ALA A 74 1.81 -11.13 -6.45
N SER A 75 1.62 -10.11 -5.60
CA SER A 75 2.48 -8.96 -5.38
C SER A 75 2.28 -8.43 -3.97
N HIS A 76 2.98 -7.35 -3.61
CA HIS A 76 2.73 -6.67 -2.34
C HIS A 76 2.52 -5.15 -2.49
N SER A 77 1.88 -4.54 -1.49
CA SER A 77 1.48 -3.13 -1.50
C SER A 77 2.44 -2.22 -0.74
N ASP A 78 3.20 -2.79 0.19
CA ASP A 78 4.11 -2.05 1.05
C ASP A 78 5.47 -1.82 0.38
N SER A 79 6.20 -0.85 0.88
CA SER A 79 7.55 -0.49 0.44
C SER A 79 8.30 0.07 1.65
N PRO A 80 9.64 -0.01 1.68
CA PRO A 80 10.41 0.54 2.78
C PRO A 80 10.13 2.02 2.98
N CYS A 81 9.88 2.42 4.24
CA CYS A 81 9.51 3.79 4.57
C CYS A 81 9.87 4.18 6.01
N TRP A 82 9.65 5.43 6.35
CA TRP A 82 9.71 5.94 7.71
C TRP A 82 8.29 6.07 8.27
N LYS A 83 7.92 5.22 9.23
CA LYS A 83 6.66 5.31 9.97
C LYS A 83 6.71 6.45 10.98
N ILE A 84 5.65 7.22 11.08
CA ILE A 84 5.54 8.35 12.01
C ILE A 84 5.01 7.85 13.34
N LYS A 85 5.78 8.07 14.42
CA LYS A 85 5.41 7.65 15.78
C LYS A 85 4.61 8.72 16.51
N ALA A 86 5.16 9.93 16.57
CA ALA A 86 4.57 11.08 17.23
C ALA A 86 5.29 12.36 16.83
N ASP A 87 4.70 13.51 17.10
CA ASP A 87 5.40 14.79 17.13
C ASP A 87 6.47 14.78 18.23
N MET A 88 7.64 15.31 17.93
CA MET A 88 8.66 15.53 18.94
C MET A 88 8.46 16.88 19.64
N PRO A 89 8.82 16.98 20.92
CA PRO A 89 8.88 18.27 21.59
C PRO A 89 9.80 19.24 20.83
N GLU A 90 9.50 20.52 20.93
CA GLU A 90 10.35 21.57 20.37
C GLU A 90 11.72 21.57 21.07
N ASN A 91 12.78 21.54 20.27
CA ASN A 91 14.16 21.59 20.74
C ASN A 91 14.93 22.57 19.88
N GLU A 92 15.78 23.40 20.53
CA GLU A 92 16.67 24.38 19.88
C GLU A 92 15.96 25.27 18.84
N GLY A 93 14.69 25.62 19.11
CA GLY A 93 13.89 26.48 18.25
C GLY A 93 13.33 25.84 16.99
N CYS A 94 13.41 24.52 16.85
CA CYS A 94 12.77 23.80 15.77
C CYS A 94 11.99 22.57 16.26
N ARG A 95 11.00 22.18 15.46
CA ARG A 95 10.19 20.97 15.65
C ARG A 95 10.63 19.90 14.65
N ARG A 96 10.65 18.64 15.09
CA ARG A 96 10.92 17.47 14.27
C ARG A 96 9.85 16.41 14.50
N LEU A 97 9.67 15.50 13.56
CA LEU A 97 8.85 14.31 13.77
C LEU A 97 9.70 13.13 14.25
N SER A 98 9.14 12.34 15.16
CA SER A 98 9.72 11.05 15.54
C SER A 98 9.31 9.99 14.53
N VAL A 99 10.30 9.33 13.93
CA VAL A 99 10.08 8.28 12.94
C VAL A 99 10.84 7.02 13.29
N GLU A 100 10.36 5.89 12.76
CA GLU A 100 11.05 4.60 12.81
C GLU A 100 11.07 3.96 11.42
N GLY A 101 12.13 3.18 11.14
CA GLY A 101 12.27 2.47 9.88
C GLY A 101 11.28 1.32 9.77
N TYR A 102 10.70 1.17 8.61
CA TYR A 102 9.87 0.04 8.20
C TYR A 102 10.51 -0.59 6.96
N GLY A 103 10.81 -1.90 7.04
CA GLY A 103 11.52 -2.62 5.98
C GLY A 103 13.00 -2.25 5.85
N GLY A 104 13.65 -2.81 4.84
CA GLY A 104 15.05 -2.56 4.51
C GLY A 104 15.21 -1.45 3.48
N MET A 105 15.81 -0.30 3.87
CA MET A 105 15.94 0.84 2.97
C MET A 105 17.36 1.36 2.87
N ILE A 106 17.68 2.01 1.75
CA ILE A 106 18.88 2.83 1.61
C ILE A 106 18.61 4.20 2.25
N MET A 107 19.02 4.39 3.50
CA MET A 107 18.69 5.60 4.27
C MET A 107 19.17 6.89 3.59
N ALA A 108 20.34 6.87 2.94
CA ALA A 108 20.89 8.03 2.24
C ALA A 108 19.97 8.55 1.12
N SER A 109 19.14 7.70 0.52
CA SER A 109 18.22 8.11 -0.53
C SER A 109 17.06 8.98 -0.04
N TRP A 110 16.86 9.09 1.27
CA TRP A 110 15.80 9.90 1.89
C TRP A 110 16.26 11.32 2.24
N LEU A 111 17.57 11.59 2.16
CA LEU A 111 18.12 12.90 2.52
C LEU A 111 17.85 13.95 1.44
N ASP A 112 17.72 15.21 1.87
CA ASP A 112 17.71 16.43 1.04
C ASP A 112 16.63 16.48 -0.05
N ARG A 113 15.52 15.76 0.14
CA ARG A 113 14.40 15.76 -0.79
C ARG A 113 13.11 16.21 -0.13
N PRO A 114 12.18 16.83 -0.89
CA PRO A 114 10.87 17.16 -0.38
C PRO A 114 10.10 15.91 0.01
N LEU A 115 9.56 15.91 1.22
CA LEU A 115 8.74 14.84 1.76
C LEU A 115 7.38 15.38 2.21
N THR A 116 6.40 14.49 2.25
CA THR A 116 5.10 14.73 2.85
C THR A 116 4.71 13.57 3.76
N VAL A 117 3.47 13.61 4.26
CA VAL A 117 2.88 12.59 5.13
C VAL A 117 1.68 11.98 4.43
N GLY A 118 1.62 10.66 4.41
CA GLY A 118 0.49 9.89 3.91
C GLY A 118 0.21 8.67 4.77
N GLY A 119 -1.01 8.12 4.66
CA GLY A 119 -1.43 6.94 5.39
C GLY A 119 -2.91 6.92 5.64
N ARG A 120 -3.31 6.38 6.80
CA ARG A 120 -4.70 6.39 7.26
C ARG A 120 -4.82 6.94 8.67
N VAL A 121 -5.98 7.48 8.96
CA VAL A 121 -6.38 7.96 10.29
C VAL A 121 -7.65 7.21 10.71
N LEU A 122 -7.68 6.71 11.92
CA LEU A 122 -8.88 6.13 12.53
C LEU A 122 -9.67 7.24 13.21
N VAL A 123 -10.85 7.50 12.68
CA VAL A 123 -11.70 8.62 13.09
C VAL A 123 -12.94 8.09 13.80
N LYS A 124 -13.23 8.68 14.97
CA LYS A 124 -14.47 8.44 15.69
C LYS A 124 -15.63 9.14 14.98
N THR A 125 -16.69 8.40 14.68
CA THR A 125 -17.93 8.92 14.10
C THR A 125 -19.13 8.46 14.91
N PRO A 126 -20.33 9.05 14.71
CA PRO A 126 -21.55 8.58 15.37
C PRO A 126 -21.86 7.10 15.11
N ASP A 127 -21.46 6.58 13.95
CA ASP A 127 -21.71 5.20 13.53
C ASP A 127 -20.57 4.24 13.90
N GLY A 128 -19.56 4.70 14.64
CA GLY A 128 -18.41 3.91 15.07
C GLY A 128 -17.07 4.45 14.58
N VAL A 129 -16.10 3.57 14.38
CA VAL A 129 -14.76 3.92 13.92
C VAL A 129 -14.68 3.82 12.40
N GLN A 130 -14.21 4.87 11.74
CA GLN A 130 -13.96 4.90 10.32
C GLN A 130 -12.47 5.08 10.04
N SER A 131 -11.95 4.34 9.05
CA SER A 131 -10.61 4.56 8.49
C SER A 131 -10.72 5.58 7.36
N ARG A 132 -9.95 6.67 7.43
CA ARG A 132 -9.88 7.70 6.37
C ARG A 132 -8.45 7.82 5.87
N LEU A 133 -8.30 7.79 4.56
CA LEU A 133 -7.00 8.00 3.92
C LEU A 133 -6.63 9.48 3.95
N VAL A 134 -5.35 9.74 4.09
CA VAL A 134 -4.78 11.08 4.04
C VAL A 134 -3.45 11.06 3.30
N CYS A 135 -3.27 12.03 2.40
CA CYS A 135 -1.97 12.36 1.82
C CYS A 135 -1.91 13.89 1.66
N ILE A 136 -1.06 14.55 2.43
CA ILE A 136 -0.98 16.00 2.42
C ILE A 136 -0.24 16.45 1.14
N ASP A 137 -0.97 17.06 0.20
CA ASP A 137 -0.45 17.40 -1.14
C ASP A 137 0.37 18.69 -1.13
N ARG A 138 1.47 18.72 -0.40
CA ARG A 138 2.48 19.80 -0.41
C ARG A 138 3.84 19.31 0.08
N ASP A 139 4.90 20.03 -0.28
CA ASP A 139 6.24 19.85 0.29
C ASP A 139 6.21 20.30 1.75
N LEU A 140 6.31 19.34 2.67
CA LEU A 140 6.01 19.57 4.08
C LEU A 140 7.23 19.51 4.98
N LEU A 141 8.18 18.64 4.67
CA LEU A 141 9.33 18.38 5.52
C LEU A 141 10.52 17.82 4.73
N VAL A 142 11.67 17.78 5.38
CA VAL A 142 12.93 17.28 4.80
C VAL A 142 13.76 16.60 5.90
N ILE A 143 14.51 15.58 5.54
CA ILE A 143 15.58 15.01 6.36
C ILE A 143 16.90 15.65 5.86
N PRO A 144 17.45 16.67 6.56
CA PRO A 144 18.58 17.42 6.02
C PRO A 144 19.91 16.71 6.24
N SER A 145 20.78 16.73 5.22
CA SER A 145 22.19 16.39 5.39
C SER A 145 22.93 17.46 6.19
N LEU A 146 23.97 17.05 6.91
CA LEU A 146 24.93 17.99 7.46
C LEU A 146 25.85 18.51 6.35
N ALA A 147 26.21 19.80 6.43
CA ALA A 147 27.22 20.36 5.55
C ALA A 147 28.54 19.60 5.72
N ILE A 148 29.28 19.41 4.62
CA ILE A 148 30.56 18.69 4.59
C ILE A 148 31.58 19.23 5.64
N HIS A 149 31.49 20.50 6.00
CA HIS A 149 32.35 21.11 7.01
C HIS A 149 32.18 20.49 8.39
N PHE A 150 31.00 19.96 8.71
CA PHE A 150 30.71 19.33 10.00
C PHE A 150 30.87 17.81 9.96
N GLN A 151 30.98 17.22 8.75
CA GLN A 151 31.08 15.78 8.57
C GLN A 151 31.99 15.41 7.38
N ARG A 152 33.30 15.71 7.51
CA ARG A 152 34.29 15.60 6.41
C ARG A 152 34.45 14.20 5.84
N ASP A 153 34.14 13.17 6.62
CA ASP A 153 34.30 11.77 6.25
C ASP A 153 33.01 11.13 5.71
N VAL A 154 31.94 11.91 5.50
CA VAL A 154 30.64 11.40 5.01
C VAL A 154 30.79 10.56 3.75
N ASN A 155 31.65 10.93 2.81
CA ASN A 155 31.87 10.23 1.56
C ASN A 155 32.77 8.97 1.69
N LYS A 156 33.29 8.68 2.88
CA LYS A 156 34.09 7.48 3.17
C LYS A 156 33.29 6.36 3.80
N GLY A 157 32.00 6.58 4.00
CA GLY A 157 31.06 5.63 4.60
C GLY A 157 30.48 6.19 5.91
N LYS A 158 29.25 6.70 5.85
CA LYS A 158 28.50 7.13 7.03
C LYS A 158 27.61 5.98 7.51
N VAL A 159 27.71 5.64 8.79
CA VAL A 159 26.72 4.83 9.49
C VAL A 159 25.64 5.77 10.01
N PHE A 160 24.41 5.63 9.53
CA PHE A 160 23.28 6.41 9.99
C PHE A 160 22.71 5.85 11.30
N ASN A 161 22.42 6.73 12.25
CA ASN A 161 21.60 6.42 13.41
C ASN A 161 20.16 6.90 13.12
N PRO A 162 19.19 5.98 12.94
CA PRO A 162 17.80 6.35 12.61
C PRO A 162 17.17 7.34 13.59
N GLN A 163 17.48 7.20 14.88
CA GLN A 163 16.92 8.04 15.94
C GLN A 163 17.49 9.46 16.01
N ILE A 164 18.63 9.71 15.34
CA ILE A 164 19.32 11.00 15.36
C ILE A 164 19.35 11.61 13.96
N ASP A 165 19.83 10.84 12.97
CA ASP A 165 20.11 11.35 11.63
C ASP A 165 18.87 11.44 10.75
N MET A 166 17.85 10.60 11.00
CA MET A 166 16.71 10.44 10.10
C MET A 166 15.43 11.11 10.61
N GLN A 167 15.52 11.94 11.66
CA GLN A 167 14.36 12.70 12.15
C GLN A 167 14.08 13.89 11.23
N PRO A 168 12.95 13.94 10.51
CA PRO A 168 12.69 15.02 9.56
C PRO A 168 12.44 16.35 10.28
N LEU A 169 12.97 17.41 9.69
CA LEU A 169 12.71 18.76 10.11
C LEU A 169 11.29 19.15 9.70
N TRP A 170 10.48 19.54 10.69
CA TRP A 170 9.10 19.95 10.52
C TRP A 170 8.96 21.46 10.31
N GLY A 171 9.50 22.25 11.22
CA GLY A 171 9.39 23.70 11.15
C GLY A 171 9.98 24.39 12.37
N PRO A 172 9.93 25.74 12.45
CA PRO A 172 10.35 26.48 13.64
C PRO A 172 9.44 26.19 14.84
N ALA A 173 9.91 26.56 16.02
CA ALA A 173 9.13 26.53 17.24
C ALA A 173 7.77 27.27 17.05
N GLY A 174 6.70 26.71 17.59
CA GLY A 174 5.35 27.27 17.42
C GLY A 174 4.68 26.98 16.08
N SER A 175 5.30 26.20 15.16
CA SER A 175 4.63 25.74 13.95
C SER A 175 3.39 24.90 14.28
N ARG A 176 2.45 24.87 13.37
CA ARG A 176 1.29 23.96 13.41
C ARG A 176 1.77 22.52 13.59
N THR A 177 1.00 21.71 14.31
CA THR A 177 1.30 20.29 14.53
C THR A 177 0.88 19.44 13.34
N LEU A 178 1.34 18.19 13.29
CA LEU A 178 0.83 17.20 12.35
C LEU A 178 -0.68 16.97 12.55
N THR A 179 -1.14 16.93 13.79
CA THR A 179 -2.55 16.82 14.14
C THR A 179 -3.39 17.96 13.54
N ASP A 180 -2.89 19.22 13.62
CA ASP A 180 -3.59 20.37 13.03
C ASP A 180 -3.75 20.22 11.51
N LEU A 181 -2.73 19.69 10.83
CA LEU A 181 -2.79 19.48 9.39
C LEU A 181 -3.72 18.33 9.00
N ILE A 182 -3.72 17.25 9.77
CA ILE A 182 -4.66 16.12 9.56
C ILE A 182 -6.10 16.60 9.77
N CYS A 183 -6.36 17.39 10.80
CA CYS A 183 -7.69 17.95 11.07
C CYS A 183 -8.18 18.84 9.91
N GLU A 184 -7.29 19.67 9.36
CA GLU A 184 -7.60 20.51 8.19
C GLU A 184 -7.90 19.65 6.95
N GLU A 185 -7.05 18.66 6.65
CA GLU A 185 -7.17 17.83 5.46
C GLU A 185 -8.44 16.97 5.47
N LEU A 186 -8.79 16.42 6.63
CA LEU A 186 -9.93 15.53 6.78
C LEU A 186 -11.22 16.24 7.22
N GLY A 187 -11.16 17.53 7.56
CA GLY A 187 -12.30 18.30 8.05
C GLY A 187 -12.85 17.76 9.38
N ILE A 188 -11.96 17.37 10.31
CA ILE A 188 -12.29 16.78 11.62
C ILE A 188 -11.63 17.56 12.76
N THR A 189 -12.02 17.26 13.99
CA THR A 189 -11.38 17.79 15.19
C THR A 189 -10.35 16.82 15.75
N ALA A 190 -9.44 17.31 16.59
CA ALA A 190 -8.40 16.46 17.20
C ALA A 190 -8.99 15.37 18.11
N GLU A 191 -10.12 15.64 18.76
CA GLU A 191 -10.82 14.70 19.62
C GLU A 191 -11.48 13.54 18.87
N GLU A 192 -11.68 13.69 17.55
CA GLU A 192 -12.20 12.64 16.69
C GLU A 192 -11.11 11.68 16.22
N ILE A 193 -9.83 12.06 16.32
CA ILE A 193 -8.71 11.18 15.98
C ILE A 193 -8.51 10.15 17.10
N LEU A 194 -8.65 8.87 16.77
CA LEU A 194 -8.40 7.78 17.70
C LEU A 194 -6.99 7.25 17.61
N ASP A 195 -6.48 7.12 16.38
CA ASP A 195 -5.15 6.60 16.08
C ASP A 195 -4.82 6.86 14.60
N TRP A 196 -3.57 6.64 14.21
CA TRP A 196 -3.14 6.70 12.81
C TRP A 196 -2.07 5.68 12.47
N ASP A 197 -1.98 5.36 11.20
CA ASP A 197 -0.87 4.65 10.58
C ASP A 197 -0.34 5.52 9.44
N LEU A 198 0.63 6.36 9.76
CA LEU A 198 1.18 7.37 8.88
C LEU A 198 2.65 7.10 8.59
N GLN A 199 3.08 7.48 7.40
CA GLN A 199 4.46 7.37 6.96
C GLN A 199 4.92 8.60 6.17
N LEU A 200 6.23 8.77 6.08
CA LEU A 200 6.82 9.74 5.16
C LEU A 200 6.64 9.26 3.72
N VAL A 201 6.27 10.19 2.86
CA VAL A 201 6.10 9.95 1.42
C VAL A 201 7.02 10.90 0.66
N THR A 202 7.82 10.37 -0.27
CA THR A 202 8.60 11.22 -1.19
C THR A 202 7.69 11.90 -2.19
N ARG A 203 7.95 13.19 -2.44
CA ARG A 203 7.20 14.02 -3.40
C ARG A 203 7.66 13.84 -4.85
N GLN A 204 8.65 13.00 -5.08
CA GLN A 204 9.13 12.73 -6.41
C GLN A 204 8.06 12.00 -7.25
N ALA A 205 7.61 12.64 -8.32
CA ALA A 205 6.75 12.00 -9.30
C ALA A 205 7.52 10.98 -10.15
N PRO A 206 6.86 9.95 -10.70
CA PRO A 206 7.41 9.13 -11.77
C PRO A 206 7.83 9.99 -12.96
N VAL A 207 9.00 9.72 -13.51
CA VAL A 207 9.55 10.46 -14.66
C VAL A 207 10.23 9.51 -15.64
N GLN A 208 10.14 9.84 -16.93
CA GLN A 208 10.95 9.18 -17.96
C GLN A 208 12.35 9.78 -17.98
N ILE A 209 13.35 8.93 -18.18
CA ILE A 209 14.76 9.29 -18.22
C ILE A 209 15.46 8.58 -19.38
N GLY A 210 16.58 9.12 -19.82
CA GLY A 210 17.35 8.64 -20.97
C GLY A 210 17.22 9.56 -22.18
N PRO A 211 18.15 9.48 -23.15
CA PRO A 211 18.13 10.31 -24.36
C PRO A 211 16.83 10.19 -25.16
N ASP A 212 16.25 8.97 -25.20
CA ASP A 212 15.03 8.66 -25.95
C ASP A 212 13.89 8.16 -25.01
N ASN A 213 13.97 8.49 -23.71
CA ASN A 213 13.00 8.09 -22.68
C ASN A 213 12.90 6.55 -22.46
N GLU A 214 14.04 5.83 -22.61
CA GLU A 214 14.07 4.36 -22.57
C GLU A 214 13.81 3.78 -21.17
N TYR A 215 13.95 4.59 -20.13
CA TYR A 215 13.76 4.19 -18.75
C TYR A 215 12.69 5.05 -18.09
N PHE A 216 12.12 4.55 -17.01
CA PHE A 216 11.38 5.38 -16.07
C PHE A 216 11.99 5.25 -14.66
N MET A 217 11.82 6.29 -13.87
CA MET A 217 12.21 6.35 -12.48
C MET A 217 11.02 6.76 -11.63
N ALA A 218 10.72 5.96 -10.62
CA ALA A 218 9.62 6.23 -9.70
C ALA A 218 9.99 5.77 -8.28
N PRO A 219 9.39 6.32 -7.24
CA PRO A 219 9.43 5.70 -5.92
C PRO A 219 8.56 4.45 -5.88
N ARG A 220 8.86 3.52 -4.99
CA ARG A 220 8.04 2.34 -4.68
C ARG A 220 7.82 1.39 -5.89
N ILE A 221 8.77 1.31 -6.81
CA ILE A 221 8.72 0.36 -7.93
C ILE A 221 8.62 -1.07 -7.39
N ASP A 222 9.41 -1.40 -6.39
CA ASP A 222 9.25 -2.57 -5.54
C ASP A 222 8.17 -2.29 -4.48
N ASP A 223 6.99 -2.93 -4.57
CA ASP A 223 6.56 -3.91 -5.60
C ASP A 223 5.30 -3.40 -6.36
N LEU A 224 5.04 -2.08 -6.31
CA LEU A 224 3.86 -1.49 -6.95
C LEU A 224 3.86 -1.63 -8.48
N GLU A 225 5.02 -1.81 -9.09
CA GLU A 225 5.10 -2.11 -10.52
C GLU A 225 4.53 -3.50 -10.82
N CYS A 226 4.91 -4.53 -10.03
CA CYS A 226 4.31 -5.85 -10.15
C CYS A 226 2.82 -5.83 -9.77
N ALA A 227 2.44 -5.08 -8.73
CA ALA A 227 1.04 -4.94 -8.34
C ALA A 227 0.18 -4.38 -9.49
N ALA A 228 0.62 -3.29 -10.12
CA ALA A 228 -0.08 -2.67 -11.24
C ALA A 228 -0.12 -3.57 -12.48
N THR A 229 1.04 -4.09 -12.89
CA THR A 229 1.13 -4.87 -14.14
C THR A 229 0.39 -6.19 -14.05
N THR A 230 0.43 -6.87 -12.91
CA THR A 230 -0.35 -8.10 -12.69
C THR A 230 -1.83 -7.83 -12.56
N LEU A 231 -2.24 -6.70 -11.96
CA LEU A 231 -3.66 -6.28 -11.92
C LEU A 231 -4.17 -6.02 -13.33
N LEU A 232 -3.45 -5.25 -14.15
CA LEU A 232 -3.83 -4.97 -15.53
C LEU A 232 -3.94 -6.27 -16.35
N ALA A 233 -2.97 -7.17 -16.23
CA ALA A 233 -3.00 -8.46 -16.89
C ALA A 233 -4.18 -9.33 -16.40
N PHE A 234 -4.50 -9.30 -15.11
CA PHE A 234 -5.65 -10.00 -14.54
C PHE A 234 -6.97 -9.45 -15.07
N LEU A 235 -7.10 -8.13 -15.16
CA LEU A 235 -8.30 -7.48 -15.69
C LEU A 235 -8.52 -7.81 -17.17
N ASP A 236 -7.47 -7.81 -17.97
CA ASP A 236 -7.51 -8.17 -19.41
C ASP A 236 -7.86 -9.63 -19.60
N ALA A 237 -7.14 -10.54 -18.95
CA ALA A 237 -7.32 -11.99 -19.07
C ALA A 237 -8.60 -12.52 -18.40
N SER A 238 -9.18 -11.79 -17.46
CA SER A 238 -10.38 -12.22 -16.72
C SER A 238 -11.62 -12.35 -17.57
N GLY A 239 -11.61 -11.83 -18.81
CA GLY A 239 -12.67 -12.00 -19.80
C GLY A 239 -12.68 -13.35 -20.54
N GLU A 240 -11.63 -14.17 -20.43
CA GLU A 240 -11.53 -15.48 -21.09
C GLU A 240 -12.42 -16.52 -20.38
N ALA A 241 -13.65 -16.66 -20.86
CA ALA A 241 -14.73 -17.40 -20.19
C ALA A 241 -14.56 -18.95 -20.19
N ASP A 242 -13.60 -19.52 -20.91
CA ASP A 242 -13.58 -20.97 -21.23
C ASP A 242 -12.50 -21.77 -20.48
N SER A 243 -11.81 -21.17 -19.50
CA SER A 243 -10.80 -21.86 -18.69
C SER A 243 -11.41 -22.56 -17.49
N ALA A 244 -11.03 -23.82 -17.25
CA ALA A 244 -11.34 -24.51 -16.00
C ALA A 244 -10.50 -23.99 -14.80
N CYS A 245 -9.49 -23.12 -15.05
CA CYS A 245 -8.70 -22.49 -13.99
C CYS A 245 -9.28 -21.11 -13.65
N ALA A 246 -9.57 -20.88 -12.37
CA ALA A 246 -10.01 -19.59 -11.89
C ALA A 246 -8.81 -18.62 -11.81
N PRO A 247 -8.87 -17.46 -12.46
CA PRO A 247 -7.85 -16.43 -12.29
C PRO A 247 -8.02 -15.75 -10.92
N VAL A 248 -6.91 -15.55 -10.23
CA VAL A 248 -6.82 -14.86 -8.93
C VAL A 248 -5.69 -13.85 -8.98
N TRP A 249 -5.96 -12.65 -8.54
CA TRP A 249 -4.95 -11.63 -8.29
C TRP A 249 -4.90 -11.34 -6.78
N ALA A 250 -3.70 -11.30 -6.22
CA ALA A 250 -3.50 -11.05 -4.80
C ALA A 250 -2.41 -9.99 -4.61
N MET A 251 -2.71 -8.96 -3.82
CA MET A 251 -1.76 -7.96 -3.36
C MET A 251 -1.74 -8.01 -1.83
N PHE A 252 -0.63 -8.47 -1.27
CA PHE A 252 -0.44 -8.61 0.17
C PHE A 252 0.18 -7.34 0.77
N ASP A 253 0.22 -7.25 2.10
CA ASP A 253 0.91 -6.20 2.84
C ASP A 253 1.96 -6.84 3.76
N ASN A 254 2.91 -6.02 4.24
CA ASN A 254 3.95 -6.40 5.19
C ASN A 254 4.99 -7.41 4.66
N GLU A 255 5.23 -7.44 3.35
CA GLU A 255 6.33 -8.23 2.76
C GLU A 255 7.67 -7.76 3.31
N GLU A 256 7.88 -6.44 3.36
CA GLU A 256 9.11 -5.78 3.79
C GLU A 256 9.52 -6.05 5.26
N VAL A 257 8.63 -6.65 6.02
CA VAL A 257 8.87 -7.05 7.41
C VAL A 257 8.61 -8.54 7.66
N GLY A 258 8.58 -9.36 6.60
CA GLY A 258 8.58 -10.82 6.64
C GLY A 258 7.22 -11.50 6.49
N SER A 259 6.21 -10.82 5.94
CA SER A 259 4.90 -11.40 5.53
C SER A 259 4.07 -12.11 6.61
N SER A 260 4.49 -12.15 7.86
CA SER A 260 3.88 -12.97 8.92
C SER A 260 2.67 -12.31 9.61
N SER A 261 2.25 -11.13 9.15
CA SER A 261 1.06 -10.46 9.65
C SER A 261 -0.22 -11.08 9.10
N ARG A 262 -1.37 -10.66 9.65
CA ARG A 262 -2.70 -11.09 9.15
C ARG A 262 -2.94 -10.74 7.68
N MET A 263 -2.28 -9.71 7.14
CA MET A 263 -2.40 -9.22 5.78
C MET A 263 -1.29 -9.74 4.86
N GLY A 264 -0.26 -10.38 5.43
CA GLY A 264 0.90 -10.87 4.70
C GLY A 264 0.66 -12.20 4.00
N ALA A 265 1.55 -12.55 3.09
CA ALA A 265 1.47 -13.76 2.28
C ALA A 265 1.57 -15.06 3.10
N GLU A 266 2.22 -15.04 4.28
CA GLU A 266 2.29 -16.21 5.19
C GLU A 266 1.00 -16.42 6.00
N SER A 267 0.03 -15.47 5.95
CA SER A 267 -1.24 -15.63 6.63
C SER A 267 -2.14 -16.68 5.95
N SER A 268 -3.26 -16.99 6.59
CA SER A 268 -4.30 -17.82 5.97
C SER A 268 -5.12 -17.09 4.90
N PHE A 269 -4.86 -15.79 4.61
CA PHE A 269 -5.74 -14.95 3.81
C PHE A 269 -6.07 -15.56 2.44
N LEU A 270 -5.04 -15.91 1.67
CA LEU A 270 -5.26 -16.52 0.35
C LEU A 270 -5.98 -17.86 0.50
N ARG A 271 -5.54 -18.70 1.44
CA ARG A 271 -6.13 -20.01 1.67
C ARG A 271 -7.61 -19.91 2.04
N ASP A 272 -7.96 -19.01 2.98
CA ASP A 272 -9.33 -18.78 3.41
C ASP A 272 -10.22 -18.37 2.23
N VAL A 273 -9.71 -17.49 1.34
CA VAL A 273 -10.43 -17.06 0.13
C VAL A 273 -10.66 -18.20 -0.82
N LEU A 274 -9.62 -18.98 -1.14
CA LEU A 274 -9.74 -20.12 -2.07
C LEU A 274 -10.70 -21.18 -1.55
N ASP A 275 -10.62 -21.54 -0.28
CA ASP A 275 -11.52 -22.49 0.37
C ASP A 275 -12.99 -21.99 0.32
N ARG A 276 -13.23 -20.70 0.61
CA ARG A 276 -14.58 -20.09 0.54
C ARG A 276 -15.14 -19.98 -0.87
N ILE A 277 -14.31 -19.74 -1.87
CA ILE A 277 -14.74 -19.79 -3.28
C ILE A 277 -15.21 -21.19 -3.62
N LEU A 278 -14.46 -22.23 -3.22
CA LEU A 278 -14.84 -23.61 -3.47
C LEU A 278 -16.13 -24.00 -2.73
N ASP A 279 -16.34 -23.51 -1.53
CA ASP A 279 -17.58 -23.76 -0.78
C ASP A 279 -18.81 -23.08 -1.40
N ALA A 280 -18.61 -21.92 -2.03
CA ALA A 280 -19.69 -21.12 -2.63
C ALA A 280 -20.07 -21.54 -4.06
N VAL A 281 -19.28 -22.39 -4.72
CA VAL A 281 -19.57 -22.90 -6.06
C VAL A 281 -19.87 -24.41 -6.01
N PRO A 282 -20.71 -24.96 -6.96
CA PRO A 282 -21.05 -26.38 -6.95
C PRO A 282 -19.81 -27.27 -7.14
N HIS A 283 -19.41 -28.01 -6.13
CA HIS A 283 -18.28 -28.96 -6.16
C HIS A 283 -18.60 -30.26 -5.41
N SER A 284 -17.99 -31.36 -5.84
CA SER A 284 -17.83 -32.53 -4.97
C SER A 284 -16.55 -32.38 -4.14
N GLY A 285 -16.48 -32.98 -2.93
CA GLY A 285 -15.31 -32.89 -2.06
C GLY A 285 -13.98 -33.28 -2.73
N GLN A 286 -13.99 -34.29 -3.63
CA GLN A 286 -12.78 -34.64 -4.39
C GLN A 286 -12.40 -33.62 -5.46
N ALA A 287 -13.39 -32.97 -6.11
CA ALA A 287 -13.11 -31.91 -7.08
C ALA A 287 -12.50 -30.69 -6.41
N ALA A 288 -12.96 -30.30 -5.22
CA ALA A 288 -12.36 -29.22 -4.43
C ALA A 288 -10.91 -29.54 -4.04
N ALA A 289 -10.63 -30.74 -3.53
CA ALA A 289 -9.27 -31.14 -3.18
C ALA A 289 -8.33 -31.15 -4.40
N ARG A 290 -8.82 -31.55 -5.58
CA ARG A 290 -8.05 -31.47 -6.84
C ARG A 290 -7.79 -30.05 -7.29
N ALA A 291 -8.76 -29.15 -7.17
CA ALA A 291 -8.59 -27.75 -7.51
C ALA A 291 -7.53 -27.07 -6.62
N MET A 292 -7.46 -27.45 -5.35
CA MET A 292 -6.42 -26.94 -4.42
C MET A 292 -5.03 -27.52 -4.69
N ALA A 293 -4.91 -28.60 -5.43
CA ALA A 293 -3.65 -29.24 -5.79
C ALA A 293 -3.09 -28.79 -7.15
N ASN A 294 -3.89 -28.12 -7.96
CA ASN A 294 -3.59 -27.61 -9.29
C ASN A 294 -3.58 -26.07 -9.30
#